data_258e007728955856994e776f4e68ea81
#
_entry.id   258e007728955856994e776f4e68ea81
#
_cell.length_a   1.000
_cell.length_b   1.000
_cell.length_c   1.000
_cell.angle_alpha   90.00
_cell.angle_beta   90.00
_cell.angle_gamma   90.00
#
_symmetry.space_group_name_H-M   'P 1'
#
loop_
_entity.id
_entity.type
_entity.pdbx_description
1 polymer ?
#
loop_
_entity_poly.entity_id
_entity_poly.type
_entity_poly.pdbx_seq_one_letter_code
_entity_poly.pdbx_strand_id
1 'polypeptide(L)'
;MLNIDLKLFKKNHIKNKNQVLYYSFKSKGIKEIENLIDNFLNVKNSFIFESVEKGFIKGRYTIFGKNPDKICEFNNNSCILNYENKKKKLKGKPKNNIEKIIEDFKFEIPKELPPISSIISGYFSYDIIR
;
A
#
# COMPACT_ATOMS: atom_id res chain seq x y z
N MET A 1 4.48 -20.12 -4.78
CA MET A 1 5.02 -19.93 -6.16
C MET A 1 4.79 -18.49 -6.53
N LEU A 2 5.74 -17.83 -7.19
CA LEU A 2 5.54 -16.47 -7.71
C LEU A 2 4.48 -16.48 -8.82
N ASN A 3 3.68 -15.42 -8.90
CA ASN A 3 2.57 -15.30 -9.85
C ASN A 3 3.01 -15.03 -11.30
N ILE A 4 4.25 -14.66 -11.53
CA ILE A 4 4.74 -14.26 -12.84
C ILE A 4 6.09 -14.89 -13.16
N ASP A 5 6.27 -15.31 -14.39
CA ASP A 5 7.57 -15.75 -14.93
C ASP A 5 8.53 -14.56 -15.10
N LEU A 6 9.81 -14.78 -14.81
CA LEU A 6 10.86 -13.77 -14.89
C LEU A 6 10.99 -13.13 -16.30
N LYS A 7 10.80 -13.93 -17.36
CA LYS A 7 10.87 -13.41 -18.75
C LYS A 7 9.73 -12.42 -19.00
N LEU A 8 8.51 -12.78 -18.58
CA LEU A 8 7.34 -11.92 -18.74
C LEU A 8 7.46 -10.65 -17.88
N PHE A 9 7.96 -10.77 -16.65
CA PHE A 9 8.25 -9.63 -15.78
C PHE A 9 9.20 -8.64 -16.45
N LYS A 10 10.35 -9.11 -16.97
CA LYS A 10 11.33 -8.26 -17.66
C LYS A 10 10.72 -7.60 -18.89
N LYS A 11 9.96 -8.33 -19.71
CA LYS A 11 9.28 -7.80 -20.89
C LYS A 11 8.30 -6.67 -20.55
N ASN A 12 7.55 -6.81 -19.46
CA ASN A 12 6.61 -5.79 -19.01
C ASN A 12 7.35 -4.58 -18.42
N HIS A 13 8.44 -4.80 -17.69
CA HIS A 13 9.28 -3.74 -17.14
C HIS A 13 9.87 -2.84 -18.24
N ILE A 14 10.41 -3.42 -19.30
CA ILE A 14 10.92 -2.66 -20.46
C ILE A 14 9.83 -1.80 -21.10
N LYS A 15 8.58 -2.23 -21.04
CA LYS A 15 7.42 -1.49 -21.57
C LYS A 15 6.84 -0.47 -20.57
N ASN A 16 7.51 -0.22 -19.46
CA ASN A 16 7.05 0.66 -18.37
C ASN A 16 5.63 0.33 -17.86
N LYS A 17 5.25 -0.94 -17.91
CA LYS A 17 3.96 -1.39 -17.37
C LYS A 17 4.06 -1.61 -15.88
N ASN A 18 3.12 -1.03 -15.14
CA ASN A 18 2.95 -1.36 -13.72
C ASN A 18 2.63 -2.85 -13.57
N GLN A 19 3.28 -3.50 -12.62
CA GLN A 19 3.14 -4.94 -12.41
C GLN A 19 2.95 -5.24 -10.94
N VAL A 20 2.16 -6.27 -10.65
CA VAL A 20 2.00 -6.83 -9.32
C VAL A 20 2.80 -8.11 -9.22
N LEU A 21 3.72 -8.14 -8.27
CA LEU A 21 4.41 -9.34 -7.89
C LEU A 21 3.88 -9.79 -6.54
N TYR A 22 3.31 -10.99 -6.48
CA TYR A 22 2.77 -11.53 -5.25
C TYR A 22 3.14 -13.00 -5.05
N TYR A 23 3.08 -13.41 -3.82
CA TYR A 23 3.24 -14.80 -3.41
C TYR A 23 2.10 -15.16 -2.46
N SER A 24 1.50 -16.32 -2.67
CA SER A 24 0.45 -16.84 -1.80
C SER A 24 0.87 -18.15 -1.15
N PHE A 25 0.55 -18.29 0.11
CA PHE A 25 0.75 -19.53 0.86
C PHE A 25 -0.36 -19.73 1.88
N LYS A 26 -0.55 -20.96 2.29
CA LYS A 26 -1.51 -21.30 3.33
C LYS A 26 -0.83 -21.20 4.69
N SER A 27 -1.38 -20.40 5.61
CA SER A 27 -0.89 -20.33 6.97
C SER A 27 -1.10 -21.65 7.73
N LYS A 28 -0.15 -22.00 8.61
CA LYS A 28 -0.22 -23.17 9.50
C LYS A 28 -1.09 -22.94 10.74
N GLY A 29 -1.51 -21.69 10.99
CA GLY A 29 -2.38 -21.35 12.11
C GLY A 29 -2.29 -19.89 12.54
N ILE A 30 -3.11 -19.52 13.52
CA ILE A 30 -3.23 -18.13 14.01
C ILE A 30 -1.92 -17.60 14.56
N LYS A 31 -1.17 -18.39 15.31
CA LYS A 31 0.12 -17.97 15.90
C LYS A 31 1.15 -17.51 14.86
N GLU A 32 1.15 -18.11 13.68
CA GLU A 32 2.04 -17.69 12.60
C GLU A 32 1.68 -16.29 12.08
N ILE A 33 0.38 -16.01 12.00
CA ILE A 33 -0.14 -14.70 11.58
C ILE A 33 0.15 -13.65 12.65
N GLU A 34 -0.08 -13.95 13.92
CA GLU A 34 0.22 -13.05 15.04
C GLU A 34 1.71 -12.69 15.08
N ASN A 35 2.61 -13.66 14.97
CA ASN A 35 4.05 -13.41 14.91
C ASN A 35 4.46 -12.56 13.68
N LEU A 36 3.81 -12.75 12.55
CA LEU A 36 4.02 -11.92 11.37
C LEU A 36 3.61 -10.47 11.65
N ILE A 37 2.43 -10.26 12.23
CA ILE A 37 1.90 -8.93 12.57
C ILE A 37 2.83 -8.22 13.55
N ASP A 38 3.24 -8.89 14.63
CA ASP A 38 4.14 -8.32 15.64
C ASP A 38 5.46 -7.86 15.04
N ASN A 39 6.05 -8.67 14.15
CA ASN A 39 7.27 -8.32 13.42
C ASN A 39 7.08 -7.14 12.45
N PHE A 40 5.85 -6.92 11.95
CA PHE A 40 5.54 -5.79 11.08
C PHE A 40 5.31 -4.50 11.87
N LEU A 41 4.61 -4.56 12.99
CA LEU A 41 4.25 -3.38 13.79
C LEU A 41 5.44 -2.73 14.50
N ASN A 42 6.49 -3.47 14.78
CA ASN A 42 7.70 -2.96 15.44
C ASN A 42 8.61 -2.11 14.52
N VAL A 43 8.17 -1.80 13.32
CA VAL A 43 8.93 -1.01 12.35
C VAL A 43 8.26 0.34 12.10
N LYS A 44 9.07 1.40 12.07
CA LYS A 44 8.57 2.75 11.72
C LYS A 44 7.89 2.74 10.35
N ASN A 45 6.82 3.51 10.21
CA ASN A 45 6.00 3.59 8.99
C ASN A 45 5.39 2.22 8.62
N SER A 46 4.92 1.49 9.60
CA SER A 46 4.08 0.30 9.43
C SER A 46 2.62 0.64 9.71
N PHE A 47 1.72 -0.16 9.17
CA PHE A 47 0.30 -0.05 9.44
C PHE A 47 -0.37 -1.43 9.48
N ILE A 48 -1.49 -1.50 10.18
CA ILE A 48 -2.41 -2.64 10.15
C ILE A 48 -3.84 -2.13 10.09
N PHE A 49 -4.64 -2.73 9.23
CA PHE A 49 -6.09 -2.56 9.19
C PHE A 49 -6.75 -3.91 9.39
N GLU A 50 -7.56 -4.01 10.42
CA GLU A 50 -8.38 -5.18 10.68
C GLU A 50 -9.85 -4.87 10.39
N SER A 51 -10.46 -5.70 9.57
CA SER A 51 -11.90 -5.66 9.37
C SER A 51 -12.58 -6.33 10.58
N VAL A 52 -13.45 -5.59 11.25
CA VAL A 52 -14.25 -6.09 12.38
C VAL A 52 -15.72 -5.94 12.05
N GLU A 53 -16.46 -7.04 12.11
CA GLU A 53 -17.90 -7.05 11.91
C GLU A 53 -18.62 -7.02 13.26
N LYS A 54 -19.58 -6.11 13.45
CA LYS A 54 -20.37 -5.94 14.67
C LYS A 54 -19.54 -5.73 15.97
N GLY A 55 -18.31 -5.22 15.84
CA GLY A 55 -17.46 -4.88 16.99
C GLY A 55 -16.67 -6.04 17.62
N PHE A 56 -16.96 -7.32 17.30
CA PHE A 56 -16.28 -8.47 17.92
C PHE A 56 -16.05 -9.66 16.98
N ILE A 57 -16.58 -9.65 15.77
CA ILE A 57 -16.33 -10.72 14.80
C ILE A 57 -15.22 -10.25 13.89
N LYS A 58 -14.12 -11.01 13.80
CA LYS A 58 -13.05 -10.74 12.82
C LYS A 58 -13.64 -10.73 11.42
N GLY A 59 -13.41 -9.65 10.70
CA GLY A 59 -13.81 -9.51 9.32
C GLY A 59 -12.99 -10.39 8.38
N ARG A 60 -13.25 -10.24 7.09
CA ARG A 60 -12.69 -11.12 6.05
C ARG A 60 -11.21 -10.95 5.83
N TYR A 61 -10.66 -9.76 6.08
CA TYR A 61 -9.27 -9.43 5.77
C TYR A 61 -8.60 -8.69 6.91
N THR A 62 -7.33 -9.02 7.12
CA THR A 62 -6.36 -8.18 7.82
C THR A 62 -5.32 -7.74 6.81
N ILE A 63 -5.07 -6.44 6.73
CA ILE A 63 -4.13 -5.83 5.80
C ILE A 63 -3.07 -5.12 6.59
N PHE A 64 -1.83 -5.38 6.30
CA PHE A 64 -0.71 -4.70 6.95
C PHE A 64 0.43 -4.48 5.97
N GLY A 65 1.22 -3.44 6.25
CA GLY A 65 2.37 -3.09 5.43
C GLY A 65 3.44 -2.38 6.22
N LYS A 66 4.65 -2.37 5.67
CA LYS A 66 5.82 -1.69 6.23
C LYS A 66 6.74 -1.20 5.13
N ASN A 67 7.68 -0.33 5.51
CA ASN A 67 8.73 0.18 4.63
C ASN A 67 8.18 0.75 3.31
N PRO A 68 7.29 1.77 3.37
CA PRO A 68 6.78 2.37 2.16
C PRO A 68 7.94 2.95 1.33
N ASP A 69 7.91 2.76 0.02
CA ASP A 69 8.85 3.33 -0.94
C ASP A 69 8.62 4.83 -1.13
N LYS A 70 7.41 5.30 -0.89
CA LYS A 70 7.02 6.71 -0.97
C LYS A 70 6.13 7.11 0.20
N ILE A 71 6.43 8.26 0.78
CA ILE A 71 5.62 8.88 1.84
C ILE A 71 5.24 10.28 1.38
N CYS A 72 3.93 10.57 1.37
CA CYS A 72 3.40 11.89 1.04
C CYS A 72 2.89 12.58 2.30
N GLU A 73 3.46 13.73 2.62
CA GLU A 73 3.05 14.57 3.73
C GLU A 73 2.32 15.79 3.18
N PHE A 74 1.06 15.96 3.58
CA PHE A 74 0.22 17.07 3.17
C PHE A 74 0.04 18.05 4.32
N ASN A 75 0.42 19.32 4.10
CA ASN A 75 0.08 20.44 4.95
C ASN A 75 -0.78 21.42 4.15
N ASN A 76 -1.57 22.26 4.81
CA ASN A 76 -2.61 23.13 4.25
C ASN A 76 -2.39 23.62 2.80
N ASN A 77 -1.15 23.94 2.43
CA ASN A 77 -0.81 24.47 1.09
C ASN A 77 0.39 23.80 0.44
N SER A 78 0.87 22.69 0.98
CA SER A 78 2.05 22.01 0.45
C SER A 78 1.94 20.51 0.54
N CYS A 79 2.53 19.84 -0.43
CA CYS A 79 2.71 18.40 -0.43
C CYS A 79 4.20 18.09 -0.56
N ILE A 80 4.73 17.30 0.35
CA ILE A 80 6.11 16.84 0.33
C ILE A 80 6.11 15.34 0.04
N LEU A 81 6.77 14.96 -1.03
CA LEU A 81 6.98 13.56 -1.40
C LEU A 81 8.39 13.14 -0.95
N ASN A 82 8.45 12.17 -0.05
CA ASN A 82 9.68 11.51 0.38
C ASN A 82 9.82 10.17 -0.37
N TYR A 83 10.90 9.97 -1.09
CA TYR A 83 11.24 8.73 -1.81
C TYR A 83 12.75 8.59 -2.00
N GLU A 84 13.29 7.39 -1.93
CA GLU A 84 14.73 7.13 -2.13
C GLU A 84 15.65 8.07 -1.35
N ASN A 85 15.33 8.38 -0.08
CA ASN A 85 16.03 9.36 0.76
C ASN A 85 16.06 10.80 0.22
N LYS A 86 15.21 11.13 -0.76
CA LYS A 86 15.04 12.47 -1.32
C LYS A 86 13.71 13.07 -0.89
N LYS A 87 13.70 14.39 -0.70
CA LYS A 87 12.47 15.16 -0.42
C LYS A 87 12.16 16.03 -1.62
N LYS A 88 10.96 15.94 -2.16
CA LYS A 88 10.47 16.76 -3.26
C LYS A 88 9.20 17.48 -2.84
N LYS A 89 9.23 18.81 -2.88
CA LYS A 89 8.02 19.62 -2.71
C LYS A 89 7.22 19.58 -4.02
N LEU A 90 5.98 19.10 -3.96
CA LEU A 90 5.07 19.10 -5.09
C LEU A 90 4.33 20.46 -5.16
N LYS A 91 4.21 20.98 -6.36
CA LYS A 91 3.44 22.21 -6.62
C LYS A 91 1.96 21.88 -6.81
N GLY A 92 1.09 22.82 -6.48
CA GLY A 92 -0.36 22.70 -6.67
C GLY A 92 -1.12 22.31 -5.41
N LYS A 93 -2.44 22.19 -5.56
CA LYS A 93 -3.34 21.87 -4.44
C LYS A 93 -3.14 20.43 -3.96
N PRO A 94 -3.25 20.16 -2.66
CA PRO A 94 -3.12 18.80 -2.12
C PRO A 94 -3.99 17.77 -2.83
N LYS A 95 -5.25 18.10 -3.11
CA LYS A 95 -6.20 17.22 -3.83
C LYS A 95 -5.64 16.74 -5.17
N ASN A 96 -5.16 17.66 -6.00
CA ASN A 96 -4.62 17.31 -7.33
C ASN A 96 -3.36 16.43 -7.24
N ASN A 97 -2.54 16.66 -6.21
CA ASN A 97 -1.36 15.84 -5.97
C ASN A 97 -1.73 14.42 -5.53
N ILE A 98 -2.78 14.26 -4.70
CA ILE A 98 -3.31 12.96 -4.29
C ILE A 98 -3.85 12.21 -5.50
N GLU A 99 -4.69 12.84 -6.31
CA GLU A 99 -5.26 12.25 -7.52
C GLU A 99 -4.16 11.74 -8.47
N LYS A 100 -3.14 12.57 -8.69
CA LYS A 100 -2.01 12.18 -9.53
C LYS A 100 -1.22 10.99 -8.95
N ILE A 101 -0.98 10.96 -7.64
CA ILE A 101 -0.31 9.86 -6.98
C ILE A 101 -1.12 8.57 -7.15
N ILE A 102 -2.44 8.62 -6.96
CA ILE A 102 -3.32 7.48 -7.16
C ILE A 102 -3.25 7.00 -8.61
N GLU A 103 -3.23 7.91 -9.57
CA GLU A 103 -3.13 7.56 -10.99
C GLU A 103 -1.81 6.91 -11.37
N ASP A 104 -0.69 7.42 -10.85
CA ASP A 104 0.64 6.87 -11.08
C ASP A 104 0.77 5.42 -10.56
N PHE A 105 -0.06 5.03 -9.57
CA PHE A 105 -0.09 3.67 -9.00
C PHE A 105 -1.19 2.76 -9.55
N LYS A 106 -1.99 3.22 -10.51
CA LYS A 106 -2.99 2.36 -11.14
C LYS A 106 -2.33 1.18 -11.85
N PHE A 107 -2.82 -0.02 -11.58
CA PHE A 107 -2.49 -1.24 -12.28
C PHE A 107 -3.70 -2.18 -12.31
N GLU A 108 -3.67 -3.14 -13.19
CA GLU A 108 -4.71 -4.18 -13.26
C GLU A 108 -4.46 -5.20 -12.12
N ILE A 109 -5.46 -5.34 -11.24
CA ILE A 109 -5.38 -6.31 -10.14
C ILE A 109 -5.62 -7.71 -10.73
N PRO A 110 -4.69 -8.67 -10.53
CA PRO A 110 -4.91 -10.05 -10.91
C PRO A 110 -6.21 -10.61 -10.30
N LYS A 111 -6.96 -11.40 -11.06
CA LYS A 111 -8.27 -11.94 -10.65
C LYS A 111 -8.20 -12.83 -9.40
N GLU A 112 -7.04 -13.40 -9.14
CA GLU A 112 -6.77 -14.26 -7.98
C GLU A 112 -6.60 -13.46 -6.69
N LEU A 113 -6.34 -12.16 -6.79
CA LEU A 113 -6.16 -11.29 -5.63
C LEU A 113 -7.48 -10.60 -5.24
N PRO A 114 -7.68 -10.34 -3.95
CA PRO A 114 -8.79 -9.52 -3.50
C PRO A 114 -8.71 -8.11 -4.11
N PRO A 115 -9.85 -7.45 -4.41
CA PRO A 115 -9.87 -6.08 -4.97
C PRO A 115 -9.10 -5.06 -4.12
N ILE A 116 -9.03 -5.28 -2.80
CA ILE A 116 -8.29 -4.45 -1.85
C ILE A 116 -6.76 -4.59 -1.96
N SER A 117 -6.23 -5.43 -2.84
CA SER A 117 -4.79 -5.61 -3.03
C SER A 117 -4.10 -4.40 -3.68
N SER A 118 -4.87 -3.43 -4.17
CA SER A 118 -4.38 -2.12 -4.58
C SER A 118 -4.79 -1.07 -3.55
N ILE A 119 -3.94 -0.83 -2.56
CA ILE A 119 -4.22 0.13 -1.49
C ILE A 119 -3.06 1.12 -1.33
N ILE A 120 -3.41 2.39 -1.21
CA ILE A 120 -2.54 3.43 -0.66
C ILE A 120 -3.08 3.72 0.73
N SER A 121 -2.26 3.47 1.75
CA SER A 121 -2.68 3.71 3.13
C SER A 121 -2.16 5.03 3.66
N GLY A 122 -2.94 5.69 4.51
CA GLY A 122 -2.54 6.94 5.10
C GLY A 122 -3.53 7.45 6.13
N TYR A 123 -3.20 8.59 6.70
CA TYR A 123 -4.01 9.31 7.67
C TYR A 123 -4.27 10.73 7.17
N PHE A 124 -5.53 11.16 7.19
CA PHE A 124 -5.94 12.53 6.97
C PHE A 124 -6.46 13.11 8.29
N SER A 125 -5.86 14.22 8.73
CA SER A 125 -6.44 14.96 9.84
C SER A 125 -7.72 15.66 9.40
N TYR A 126 -8.59 15.96 10.37
CA TYR A 126 -9.86 16.65 10.11
C TYR A 126 -9.69 17.99 9.38
N ASP A 127 -8.59 18.69 9.61
CA ASP A 127 -8.33 20.03 9.04
C ASP A 127 -7.96 20.00 7.54
N ILE A 128 -7.62 18.85 6.97
CA ILE A 128 -7.31 18.72 5.54
C ILE A 128 -8.59 18.72 4.65
N ILE A 129 -9.73 18.48 5.25
CA ILE A 129 -11.03 18.38 4.55
C ILE A 129 -11.71 19.75 4.38
N ARG A 130 -11.17 20.81 4.99
CA ARG A 130 -11.73 22.17 4.95
C ARG A 130 -11.18 23.04 3.82
#